data_788e7843f13e26d1628a637b6cba1639
#
_entry.id   788e7843f13e26d1628a637b6cba1639
#
_cell.length_a   1.000
_cell.length_b   1.000
_cell.length_c   1.000
_cell.angle_alpha   90.00
_cell.angle_beta   90.00
_cell.angle_gamma   90.00
#
_symmetry.space_group_name_H-M   'P 1'
#
loop_
_entity.id
_entity.type
_entity.pdbx_description
1 polymer ?
#
loop_
_entity_poly.entity_id
_entity_poly.type
_entity_poly.pdbx_seq_one_letter_code
_entity_poly.pdbx_strand_id
1 'polypeptide(L)'
;MPIMTRQRPLISGLFYFMEIWKKINGFENYEISNLGGVRSMLKRPNKKGSMFRILKPYKTKNGYIAIRLTIDKKAKNLLFHRLIAITFIENINKKTQVNHKNGIKTDNRIDNLEWCTPSENVIHSYEVLEKNVYSRKLNYRQVLDIRTELKNYKYGMVSLIAKKYNVSKDIIGLIKKNKTYKNAK
;
A
#
# COMPACT_ATOMS: atom_id res chain seq x y z
N MET A 1 15.21 30.62 1.03
CA MET A 1 15.81 30.12 -0.23
C MET A 1 14.73 29.45 -1.05
N PRO A 2 14.54 29.79 -2.33
CA PRO A 2 13.41 29.31 -3.10
C PRO A 2 13.53 27.82 -3.40
N ILE A 3 12.39 27.13 -3.26
CA ILE A 3 12.18 25.72 -3.60
C ILE A 3 12.30 25.63 -5.12
N MET A 4 13.31 24.92 -5.64
CA MET A 4 13.44 24.67 -7.08
C MET A 4 12.29 23.76 -7.53
N THR A 5 11.30 24.35 -8.18
CA THR A 5 10.20 23.67 -8.85
C THR A 5 10.59 23.37 -10.29
N ARG A 6 10.67 22.08 -10.62
CA ARG A 6 10.87 21.66 -12.02
C ARG A 6 9.49 21.50 -12.67
N GLN A 7 9.15 22.42 -13.56
CA GLN A 7 7.94 22.34 -14.38
C GLN A 7 8.17 21.38 -15.55
N ARG A 8 7.23 20.49 -15.82
CA ARG A 8 7.15 19.74 -17.09
C ARG A 8 6.05 20.36 -17.95
N PRO A 9 6.25 20.46 -19.28
CA PRO A 9 5.29 21.12 -20.15
C PRO A 9 3.97 20.36 -20.29
N LEU A 10 2.91 21.12 -20.51
CA LEU A 10 1.52 20.71 -20.66
C LEU A 10 1.26 19.92 -21.96
N ILE A 11 0.45 18.88 -21.84
CA ILE A 11 -0.45 18.45 -22.91
C ILE A 11 -1.85 18.42 -22.29
N SER A 12 -2.73 19.25 -22.87
CA SER A 12 -4.17 19.42 -22.64
C SER A 12 -4.82 18.72 -21.43
N GLY A 13 -5.27 19.53 -20.47
CA GLY A 13 -6.31 19.12 -19.51
C GLY A 13 -5.86 18.56 -18.17
N LEU A 14 -4.56 18.48 -17.86
CA LEU A 14 -4.07 17.92 -16.58
C LEU A 14 -3.64 19.02 -15.61
N PHE A 15 -4.11 18.91 -14.37
CA PHE A 15 -3.61 19.66 -13.23
C PHE A 15 -2.10 19.47 -13.10
N TYR A 16 -1.34 20.57 -12.99
CA TYR A 16 0.09 20.52 -12.68
C TYR A 16 0.30 19.96 -11.29
N PHE A 17 0.80 18.75 -11.18
CA PHE A 17 1.38 18.29 -9.93
C PHE A 17 2.79 18.91 -9.81
N MET A 18 2.92 19.96 -9.03
CA MET A 18 4.24 20.50 -8.68
C MET A 18 5.04 19.42 -7.95
N GLU A 19 6.26 19.18 -8.38
CA GLU A 19 7.16 18.28 -7.66
C GLU A 19 7.62 18.93 -6.36
N ILE A 20 7.25 18.32 -5.25
CA ILE A 20 7.57 18.78 -3.90
C ILE A 20 8.60 17.85 -3.30
N TRP A 21 9.73 18.40 -2.85
CA TRP A 21 10.80 17.66 -2.18
C TRP A 21 10.73 17.91 -0.69
N LYS A 22 10.76 16.85 0.11
CA LYS A 22 10.82 16.91 1.58
C LYS A 22 11.96 16.06 2.11
N LYS A 23 12.57 16.50 3.21
CA LYS A 23 13.57 15.70 3.93
C LYS A 23 12.95 14.40 4.43
N ILE A 24 13.72 13.33 4.40
CA ILE A 24 13.30 12.04 4.93
C ILE A 24 13.62 12.03 6.44
N ASN A 25 12.61 11.89 7.28
CA ASN A 25 12.78 11.84 8.74
C ASN A 25 13.77 10.73 9.15
N GLY A 26 14.76 11.08 9.95
CA GLY A 26 15.86 10.19 10.33
C GLY A 26 16.92 9.97 9.25
N PHE A 27 16.85 10.70 8.12
CA PHE A 27 17.84 10.69 7.04
C PHE A 27 18.00 12.09 6.45
N GLU A 28 18.43 13.04 7.27
CA GLU A 28 18.44 14.49 6.99
C GLU A 28 19.24 14.91 5.73
N ASN A 29 20.18 14.06 5.31
CA ASN A 29 20.96 14.28 4.08
C ASN A 29 20.26 13.79 2.82
N TYR A 30 19.00 13.35 2.91
CA TYR A 30 18.23 12.82 1.80
C TYR A 30 16.86 13.47 1.72
N GLU A 31 16.42 13.71 0.50
CA GLU A 31 15.08 14.22 0.22
C GLU A 31 14.35 13.26 -0.72
N ILE A 32 13.03 13.20 -0.54
CA ILE A 32 12.13 12.42 -1.37
C ILE A 32 11.08 13.34 -1.97
N SER A 33 10.69 13.08 -3.22
CA SER A 33 9.64 13.84 -3.89
C SER A 33 8.31 13.11 -3.88
N ASN A 34 7.22 13.87 -3.98
CA ASN A 34 5.85 13.34 -4.14
C ASN A 34 5.66 12.59 -5.47
N LEU A 35 6.55 12.78 -6.43
CA LEU A 35 6.55 12.07 -7.72
C LEU A 35 7.47 10.86 -7.75
N GLY A 36 8.06 10.48 -6.61
CA GLY A 36 8.87 9.29 -6.49
C GLY A 36 10.35 9.46 -6.85
N GLY A 37 10.89 10.69 -6.75
CA GLY A 37 12.33 10.95 -6.81
C GLY A 37 12.97 10.82 -5.42
N VAL A 38 14.24 10.41 -5.35
CA VAL A 38 15.08 10.57 -4.14
C VAL A 38 16.40 11.17 -4.51
N ARG A 39 16.86 12.13 -3.70
CA ARG A 39 18.15 12.78 -3.88
C ARG A 39 18.93 12.84 -2.57
N SER A 40 20.24 12.76 -2.70
CA SER A 40 21.20 12.93 -1.60
C SER A 40 21.79 14.34 -1.68
N MET A 41 21.77 15.03 -0.55
CA MET A 41 22.40 16.35 -0.35
C MET A 41 23.84 16.23 0.14
N LEU A 42 24.36 15.00 0.34
CA LEU A 42 25.76 14.79 0.70
C LEU A 42 26.67 15.37 -0.40
N LYS A 43 27.59 16.24 0.03
CA LYS A 43 28.58 16.90 -0.84
C LYS A 43 29.52 15.87 -1.48
N ARG A 44 29.09 15.24 -2.53
CA ARG A 44 29.96 14.61 -3.52
C ARG A 44 29.58 15.26 -4.84
N PRO A 45 30.31 16.30 -5.29
CA PRO A 45 30.01 16.92 -6.57
C PRO A 45 30.01 15.81 -7.62
N ASN A 46 28.87 15.63 -8.28
CA ASN A 46 28.90 14.86 -9.52
C ASN A 46 29.73 15.66 -10.53
N LYS A 47 30.23 14.99 -11.56
CA LYS A 47 31.07 15.60 -12.61
C LYS A 47 30.46 16.84 -13.30
N LYS A 48 29.23 17.26 -12.92
CA LYS A 48 28.47 18.39 -13.49
C LYS A 48 28.21 19.52 -12.48
N GLY A 49 28.87 19.56 -11.32
CA GLY A 49 28.70 20.63 -10.31
C GLY A 49 27.34 20.69 -9.60
N SER A 50 26.51 19.67 -9.72
CA SER A 50 25.21 19.63 -9.07
C SER A 50 25.33 19.52 -7.56
N MET A 51 24.53 20.31 -6.82
CA MET A 51 24.50 20.32 -5.36
C MET A 51 23.91 19.06 -4.75
N PHE A 52 23.27 18.20 -5.52
CA PHE A 52 22.66 16.95 -5.09
C PHE A 52 22.88 15.82 -6.08
N ARG A 53 22.75 14.59 -5.62
CA ARG A 53 22.82 13.37 -6.43
C ARG A 53 21.48 12.67 -6.42
N ILE A 54 20.88 12.43 -7.59
CA ILE A 54 19.71 11.58 -7.73
C ILE A 54 20.10 10.13 -7.45
N LEU A 55 19.36 9.48 -6.59
CA LEU A 55 19.53 8.07 -6.26
C LEU A 55 18.62 7.21 -7.13
N LYS A 56 19.14 6.04 -7.53
CA LYS A 56 18.36 5.06 -8.30
C LYS A 56 17.76 4.03 -7.39
N PRO A 57 16.42 3.95 -7.26
CA PRO A 57 15.76 2.86 -6.59
C PRO A 57 15.96 1.54 -7.35
N TYR A 58 15.78 0.41 -6.65
CA TYR A 58 15.88 -0.92 -7.24
C TYR A 58 14.66 -1.77 -6.88
N LYS A 59 14.36 -2.77 -7.72
CA LYS A 59 13.25 -3.70 -7.50
C LYS A 59 13.71 -4.85 -6.61
N THR A 60 12.98 -5.12 -5.54
CA THR A 60 13.21 -6.26 -4.65
C THR A 60 12.68 -7.56 -5.26
N LYS A 61 13.11 -8.71 -4.72
CA LYS A 61 12.58 -10.04 -5.12
C LYS A 61 11.05 -10.14 -4.99
N ASN A 62 10.46 -9.43 -4.02
CA ASN A 62 9.01 -9.39 -3.79
C ASN A 62 8.28 -8.39 -4.68
N GLY A 63 8.95 -7.77 -5.64
CA GLY A 63 8.38 -6.86 -6.62
C GLY A 63 8.21 -5.41 -6.14
N TYR A 64 8.56 -5.08 -4.90
CA TYR A 64 8.54 -3.70 -4.39
C TYR A 64 9.74 -2.90 -4.87
N ILE A 65 9.60 -1.59 -4.90
CA ILE A 65 10.72 -0.68 -5.09
C ILE A 65 11.35 -0.39 -3.72
N ALA A 66 12.67 -0.45 -3.65
CA ALA A 66 13.45 -0.12 -2.47
C ALA A 66 14.58 0.85 -2.82
N ILE A 67 15.07 1.55 -1.81
CA ILE A 67 16.22 2.43 -1.91
C ILE A 67 17.20 2.17 -0.77
N ARG A 68 18.48 2.31 -1.05
CA ARG A 68 19.54 2.18 -0.05
C ARG A 68 20.01 3.57 0.38
N LEU A 69 19.77 3.90 1.64
CA LEU A 69 20.25 5.12 2.28
C LEU A 69 21.31 4.78 3.32
N THR A 70 22.18 5.74 3.61
CA THR A 70 23.26 5.57 4.61
C THR A 70 23.10 6.61 5.70
N ILE A 71 23.08 6.15 6.95
CA ILE A 71 23.15 6.97 8.16
C ILE A 71 24.24 6.42 9.07
N ASP A 72 25.09 7.28 9.62
CA ASP A 72 26.18 6.92 10.53
C ASP A 72 27.04 5.78 9.97
N LYS A 73 27.42 5.88 8.69
CA LYS A 73 28.19 4.87 7.93
C LYS A 73 27.48 3.52 7.79
N LYS A 74 26.25 3.36 8.28
CA LYS A 74 25.45 2.14 8.14
C LYS A 74 24.42 2.30 7.02
N ALA A 75 24.42 1.36 6.09
CA ALA A 75 23.46 1.35 4.98
C ALA A 75 22.17 0.62 5.40
N LYS A 76 21.02 1.23 5.11
CA LYS A 76 19.69 0.66 5.33
C LYS A 76 18.93 0.55 4.01
N ASN A 77 18.30 -0.59 3.75
CA ASN A 77 17.41 -0.78 2.63
C ASN A 77 15.98 -0.46 3.10
N LEU A 78 15.35 0.50 2.45
CA LEU A 78 14.04 1.02 2.84
C LEU A 78 13.05 0.85 1.69
N LEU A 79 11.84 0.42 1.99
CA LEU A 79 10.77 0.30 1.01
C LEU A 79 10.28 1.70 0.61
N PHE A 80 10.26 1.94 -0.67
CA PHE A 80 10.06 3.25 -1.26
C PHE A 80 8.66 3.82 -0.98
N HIS A 81 7.61 3.00 -1.18
CA HIS A 81 6.23 3.38 -0.86
C HIS A 81 6.04 3.78 0.62
N ARG A 82 6.75 3.12 1.55
CA ARG A 82 6.69 3.48 2.96
C ARG A 82 7.34 4.83 3.25
N LEU A 83 8.47 5.13 2.60
CA LEU A 83 9.11 6.44 2.74
C LEU A 83 8.20 7.57 2.23
N ILE A 84 7.55 7.37 1.07
CA ILE A 84 6.58 8.34 0.53
C ILE A 84 5.41 8.51 1.50
N ALA A 85 4.82 7.41 1.97
CA ALA A 85 3.68 7.48 2.88
C ALA A 85 4.04 8.21 4.19
N ILE A 86 5.17 7.88 4.82
CA ILE A 86 5.64 8.53 6.05
C ILE A 86 5.89 10.03 5.84
N THR A 87 6.35 10.43 4.65
CA THR A 87 6.74 11.82 4.38
C THR A 87 5.57 12.69 3.93
N PHE A 88 4.58 12.13 3.23
CA PHE A 88 3.55 12.90 2.53
C PHE A 88 2.12 12.58 2.93
N ILE A 89 1.84 11.42 3.53
CA ILE A 89 0.49 10.98 3.84
C ILE A 89 0.31 10.96 5.36
N GLU A 90 -0.60 11.76 5.86
CA GLU A 90 -0.93 11.79 7.27
C GLU A 90 -1.51 10.44 7.73
N ASN A 91 -1.08 9.98 8.91
CA ASN A 91 -1.51 8.70 9.50
C ASN A 91 -2.22 8.92 10.84
N ILE A 92 -3.36 9.59 10.80
CA ILE A 92 -4.17 9.96 11.97
C ILE A 92 -4.51 8.71 12.81
N ASN A 93 -4.89 7.62 12.15
CA ASN A 93 -5.33 6.39 12.80
C ASN A 93 -4.19 5.44 13.17
N LYS A 94 -2.93 5.87 13.07
CA LYS A 94 -1.73 5.08 13.39
C LYS A 94 -1.72 3.69 12.72
N LYS A 95 -2.23 3.58 11.50
CA LYS A 95 -2.25 2.34 10.72
C LYS A 95 -0.83 1.88 10.40
N THR A 96 -0.60 0.58 10.37
CA THR A 96 0.75 0.00 10.33
C THR A 96 1.26 -0.38 8.95
N GLN A 97 0.36 -0.49 7.97
CA GLN A 97 0.70 -0.89 6.61
C GLN A 97 0.43 0.23 5.61
N VAL A 98 1.14 0.18 4.49
CA VAL A 98 0.90 1.04 3.32
C VAL A 98 0.50 0.15 2.16
N ASN A 99 -0.63 0.45 1.56
CA ASN A 99 -1.19 -0.26 0.43
C ASN A 99 -1.02 0.55 -0.87
N HIS A 100 -0.92 -0.15 -2.00
CA HIS A 100 -1.04 0.41 -3.34
C HIS A 100 -2.48 0.22 -3.82
N LYS A 101 -3.24 1.31 -3.96
CA LYS A 101 -4.67 1.25 -4.32
C LYS A 101 -4.94 0.48 -5.60
N ASN A 102 -4.06 0.60 -6.60
CA ASN A 102 -4.16 -0.14 -7.88
C ASN A 102 -3.47 -1.52 -7.85
N GLY A 103 -2.88 -1.93 -6.72
CA GLY A 103 -2.14 -3.19 -6.57
C GLY A 103 -0.80 -3.26 -7.28
N ILE A 104 -0.37 -2.21 -7.96
CA ILE A 104 0.91 -2.18 -8.70
C ILE A 104 2.01 -1.74 -7.74
N LYS A 105 2.79 -2.69 -7.23
CA LYS A 105 3.87 -2.49 -6.23
C LYS A 105 4.98 -1.52 -6.65
N THR A 106 5.05 -1.18 -7.92
CA THR A 106 6.03 -0.26 -8.48
C THR A 106 5.50 1.15 -8.69
N ASP A 107 4.18 1.35 -8.58
CA ASP A 107 3.54 2.66 -8.72
C ASP A 107 3.45 3.36 -7.36
N ASN A 108 4.50 4.09 -7.03
CA ASN A 108 4.67 4.75 -5.73
C ASN A 108 4.23 6.23 -5.74
N ARG A 109 3.37 6.63 -6.66
CA ARG A 109 2.77 7.98 -6.63
C ARG A 109 1.93 8.14 -5.37
N ILE A 110 1.94 9.35 -4.79
CA ILE A 110 1.26 9.64 -3.52
C ILE A 110 -0.25 9.36 -3.58
N ASP A 111 -0.89 9.65 -4.71
CA ASP A 111 -2.32 9.44 -4.95
C ASP A 111 -2.71 7.96 -4.98
N ASN A 112 -1.74 7.08 -5.29
CA ASN A 112 -1.91 5.63 -5.31
C ASN A 112 -1.61 4.93 -3.98
N LEU A 113 -1.10 5.65 -2.99
CA LEU A 113 -0.73 5.08 -1.70
C LEU A 113 -1.75 5.46 -0.61
N GLU A 114 -1.94 4.55 0.33
CA GLU A 114 -2.79 4.78 1.50
C GLU A 114 -2.28 4.01 2.72
N TRP A 115 -2.50 4.58 3.92
CA TRP A 115 -2.31 3.85 5.15
C TRP A 115 -3.47 2.88 5.37
N CYS A 116 -3.17 1.65 5.73
CA CYS A 116 -4.16 0.62 5.99
C CYS A 116 -3.79 -0.27 7.18
N THR A 117 -4.79 -0.89 7.77
CA THR A 117 -4.60 -2.00 8.70
C THR A 117 -4.29 -3.28 7.94
N PRO A 118 -3.73 -4.32 8.59
CA PRO A 118 -3.55 -5.63 7.97
C PRO A 118 -4.86 -6.21 7.40
N SER A 119 -5.98 -6.03 8.09
CA SER A 119 -7.30 -6.51 7.65
C SER A 119 -7.76 -5.79 6.39
N GLU A 120 -7.69 -4.46 6.35
CA GLU A 120 -8.04 -3.66 5.17
C GLU A 120 -7.17 -4.03 3.95
N ASN A 121 -5.87 -4.26 4.15
CA ASN A 121 -4.97 -4.66 3.08
C ASN A 121 -5.32 -6.05 2.51
N VAL A 122 -5.71 -6.97 3.38
CA VAL A 122 -6.19 -8.30 2.96
C VAL A 122 -7.50 -8.17 2.17
N ILE A 123 -8.46 -7.38 2.66
CA ILE A 123 -9.74 -7.12 1.97
C ILE A 123 -9.46 -6.54 0.58
N HIS A 124 -8.67 -5.48 0.49
CA HIS A 124 -8.31 -4.85 -0.77
C HIS A 124 -7.69 -5.85 -1.76
N SER A 125 -6.82 -6.76 -1.29
CA SER A 125 -6.20 -7.77 -2.16
C SER A 125 -7.20 -8.74 -2.78
N TYR A 126 -8.33 -8.99 -2.11
CA TYR A 126 -9.39 -9.87 -2.60
C TYR A 126 -10.45 -9.14 -3.42
N GLU A 127 -10.78 -7.92 -3.07
CA GLU A 127 -11.86 -7.14 -3.71
C GLU A 127 -11.39 -6.39 -4.96
N VAL A 128 -10.23 -5.75 -4.87
CA VAL A 128 -9.74 -4.86 -5.94
C VAL A 128 -8.78 -5.58 -6.88
N LEU A 129 -7.94 -6.48 -6.34
CA LEU A 129 -6.90 -7.15 -7.13
C LEU A 129 -7.35 -8.51 -7.66
N GLU A 130 -8.61 -8.88 -7.45
CA GLU A 130 -9.18 -10.16 -7.91
C GLU A 130 -8.23 -11.34 -7.66
N LYS A 131 -7.43 -11.28 -6.58
CA LYS A 131 -6.47 -12.32 -6.26
C LYS A 131 -7.18 -13.61 -5.92
N ASN A 132 -7.45 -14.35 -6.97
CA ASN A 132 -7.78 -15.77 -6.98
C ASN A 132 -8.77 -16.25 -5.93
N VAL A 133 -10.00 -16.09 -6.27
CA VAL A 133 -11.09 -16.82 -5.64
C VAL A 133 -11.46 -18.06 -6.46
N TYR A 134 -10.68 -18.41 -7.49
CA TYR A 134 -10.98 -19.55 -8.35
C TYR A 134 -11.04 -20.90 -7.61
N SER A 135 -10.55 -20.98 -6.36
CA SER A 135 -10.67 -22.17 -5.51
C SER A 135 -11.67 -22.01 -4.35
N ARG A 136 -12.20 -20.81 -4.11
CA ARG A 136 -13.12 -20.58 -2.98
C ARG A 136 -14.48 -20.17 -3.48
N LYS A 137 -15.53 -20.88 -3.03
CA LYS A 137 -16.92 -20.60 -3.41
C LYS A 137 -17.45 -19.26 -2.89
N LEU A 138 -16.78 -18.66 -1.88
CA LEU A 138 -17.15 -17.38 -1.26
C LEU A 138 -15.97 -16.43 -1.27
N ASN A 139 -16.22 -15.16 -1.62
CA ASN A 139 -15.24 -14.09 -1.47
C ASN A 139 -15.15 -13.63 0.01
N TYR A 140 -14.17 -12.80 0.30
CA TYR A 140 -13.90 -12.34 1.66
C TYR A 140 -15.08 -11.55 2.26
N ARG A 141 -15.67 -10.66 1.46
CA ARG A 141 -16.81 -9.84 1.88
C ARG A 141 -18.02 -10.69 2.21
N GLN A 142 -18.36 -11.64 1.35
CA GLN A 142 -19.44 -12.60 1.60
C GLN A 142 -19.23 -13.38 2.91
N VAL A 143 -17.99 -13.72 3.25
CA VAL A 143 -17.69 -14.41 4.52
C VAL A 143 -17.91 -13.48 5.72
N LEU A 144 -17.57 -12.21 5.64
CA LEU A 144 -17.84 -11.21 6.68
C LEU A 144 -19.35 -11.01 6.87
N ASP A 145 -20.11 -10.90 5.78
CA ASP A 145 -21.56 -10.75 5.80
C ASP A 145 -22.19 -11.98 6.46
N ILE A 146 -21.78 -13.19 6.06
CA ILE A 146 -22.23 -14.46 6.67
C ILE A 146 -21.91 -14.48 8.17
N ARG A 147 -20.74 -14.06 8.60
CA ARG A 147 -20.40 -14.00 10.03
C ARG A 147 -21.26 -13.01 10.78
N THR A 148 -21.56 -11.86 10.18
CA THR A 148 -22.45 -10.86 10.75
C THR A 148 -23.88 -11.40 10.91
N GLU A 149 -24.39 -12.05 9.87
CA GLU A 149 -25.70 -12.73 9.93
C GLU A 149 -25.72 -13.82 11.02
N LEU A 150 -24.64 -14.57 11.17
CA LEU A 150 -24.53 -15.65 12.17
C LEU A 150 -24.36 -15.16 13.62
N LYS A 151 -24.07 -13.86 13.88
CA LYS A 151 -24.04 -13.32 15.26
C LYS A 151 -25.39 -13.45 15.97
N ASN A 152 -26.48 -13.29 15.23
CA ASN A 152 -27.86 -13.42 15.73
C ASN A 152 -28.46 -14.76 15.31
N TYR A 153 -27.70 -15.84 15.47
CA TYR A 153 -28.07 -17.18 15.01
C TYR A 153 -29.41 -17.64 15.55
N LYS A 154 -30.31 -18.06 14.64
CA LYS A 154 -31.55 -18.76 14.92
C LYS A 154 -31.55 -20.12 14.23
N TYR A 155 -32.30 -21.09 14.77
CA TYR A 155 -32.46 -22.39 14.12
C TYR A 155 -32.92 -22.24 12.67
N GLY A 156 -32.33 -23.01 11.75
CA GLY A 156 -32.64 -22.94 10.33
C GLY A 156 -31.81 -21.93 9.50
N MET A 157 -31.18 -20.91 10.13
CA MET A 157 -30.43 -19.87 9.41
C MET A 157 -29.29 -20.41 8.53
N VAL A 158 -28.62 -21.49 8.97
CA VAL A 158 -27.54 -22.10 8.15
C VAL A 158 -28.07 -22.51 6.77
N SER A 159 -29.29 -23.06 6.71
CA SER A 159 -29.90 -23.46 5.43
C SER A 159 -30.25 -22.28 4.55
N LEU A 160 -30.78 -21.21 5.15
CA LEU A 160 -31.14 -19.96 4.44
C LEU A 160 -29.90 -19.26 3.89
N ILE A 161 -28.86 -19.11 4.72
CA ILE A 161 -27.59 -18.50 4.32
C ILE A 161 -26.91 -19.34 3.22
N ALA A 162 -26.88 -20.67 3.38
CA ALA A 162 -26.33 -21.57 2.37
C ALA A 162 -27.01 -21.40 1.01
N LYS A 163 -28.34 -21.30 0.99
CA LYS A 163 -29.14 -21.04 -0.22
C LYS A 163 -28.85 -19.64 -0.79
N LYS A 164 -28.81 -18.60 0.06
CA LYS A 164 -28.55 -17.21 -0.34
C LYS A 164 -27.20 -17.05 -1.06
N TYR A 165 -26.16 -17.71 -0.55
CA TYR A 165 -24.80 -17.62 -1.08
C TYR A 165 -24.42 -18.77 -2.04
N ASN A 166 -25.37 -19.63 -2.39
CA ASN A 166 -25.17 -20.79 -3.28
C ASN A 166 -24.00 -21.70 -2.85
N VAL A 167 -23.95 -22.05 -1.56
CA VAL A 167 -22.93 -22.93 -0.98
C VAL A 167 -23.59 -24.05 -0.15
N SER A 168 -22.80 -25.07 0.19
CA SER A 168 -23.30 -26.14 1.08
C SER A 168 -23.47 -25.64 2.53
N LYS A 169 -24.40 -26.28 3.27
CA LYS A 169 -24.57 -26.04 4.73
C LYS A 169 -23.30 -26.28 5.51
N ASP A 170 -22.46 -27.23 5.06
CA ASP A 170 -21.19 -27.55 5.70
C ASP A 170 -20.21 -26.37 5.64
N ILE A 171 -20.13 -25.65 4.52
CA ILE A 171 -19.31 -24.46 4.39
C ILE A 171 -19.76 -23.40 5.41
N ILE A 172 -21.06 -23.14 5.52
CA ILE A 172 -21.59 -22.20 6.53
C ILE A 172 -21.29 -22.68 7.95
N GLY A 173 -21.43 -23.98 8.22
CA GLY A 173 -21.07 -24.60 9.51
C GLY A 173 -19.58 -24.45 9.85
N LEU A 174 -18.70 -24.60 8.87
CA LEU A 174 -17.27 -24.40 9.05
C LEU A 174 -16.91 -22.92 9.28
N ILE A 175 -17.59 -21.99 8.61
CA ILE A 175 -17.44 -20.54 8.83
C ILE A 175 -17.90 -20.18 10.25
N LYS A 176 -19.06 -20.68 10.69
CA LYS A 176 -19.58 -20.50 12.06
C LYS A 176 -18.59 -20.97 13.12
N LYS A 177 -17.97 -22.13 12.90
CA LYS A 177 -16.95 -22.70 13.80
C LYS A 177 -15.55 -22.11 13.62
N ASN A 178 -15.39 -21.10 12.79
CA ASN A 178 -14.10 -20.48 12.44
C ASN A 178 -13.03 -21.49 11.95
N LYS A 179 -13.46 -22.62 11.36
CA LYS A 179 -12.57 -23.68 10.84
C LYS A 179 -12.09 -23.42 9.41
N THR A 180 -12.79 -22.55 8.65
CA THR A 180 -12.41 -22.12 7.30
C THR A 180 -12.45 -20.59 7.21
N TYR A 181 -11.82 -20.02 6.20
CA TYR A 181 -11.71 -18.56 5.99
C TYR A 181 -11.21 -17.82 7.24
N LYS A 182 -10.22 -18.39 7.95
CA LYS A 182 -9.73 -17.90 9.26
C LYS A 182 -9.26 -16.45 9.25
N ASN A 183 -8.80 -15.94 8.11
CA ASN A 183 -8.28 -14.58 7.96
C ASN A 183 -9.38 -13.54 7.74
N ALA A 184 -10.64 -13.96 7.56
CA ALA A 184 -11.79 -13.08 7.48
C ALA A 184 -12.24 -12.73 8.92
N LYS A 185 -11.64 -11.69 9.54
CA LYS A 185 -11.99 -11.18 10.87
C LYS A 185 -12.60 -9.79 10.75
#